data_b25cc97bd99be1b4e62773c1ee8e1d04
#
_entry.id   b25cc97bd99be1b4e62773c1ee8e1d04
#
_cell.length_a   1.000
_cell.length_b   1.000
_cell.length_c   1.000
_cell.angle_alpha   90.00
_cell.angle_beta   90.00
_cell.angle_gamma   90.00
#
_symmetry.space_group_name_H-M   'P 1'
#
loop_
_entity.id
_entity.type
_entity.pdbx_description
1 polymer ?
#
loop_
_entity_poly.entity_id
_entity_poly.type
_entity_poly.pdbx_seq_one_letter_code
_entity_poly.pdbx_strand_id
1 'polypeptide(L)'
;MPSGSILEQPKAGQLRIESFPISPISPITPITLITLITPISLRTIDIRRWTLDKKGMLDLFAIKQRFGIIGNSEPLNRAIEMAVKVATTDLSVLITGESGVGKEFFPQIIHAHSSRKHNKYVAVNCGAIPEGTIDSELFGHEKGSFTGAVDSRKGYFEEADGGTIFLDEVAELPLATQVRLLRVLQTGEFMRVGSSKPQKTNVRVVAATNIDLPKAIADGKFREDLYYRLATVPIAVPPLRQRKEDIHLLFRKFASDVSVNCKMPAISLDEGARALLENYYWKGNIRQLKNVAEQISVIEPSRVISEQILRKYLPMDGMGGTPIVMNEGTRDDFADERELLYKVLFDMKRDISDVRRMLLEVMSGNSAPYPAPDTHTESAPVAGYLPSSGHYSRHEAQDAIGEEVFDEPSRPLSKEDMQRESIIKALRRNGGKRKETAKELFMSERTLYRKLKELGIDEI
;
A
#
# COMPACT_ATOMS: atom_id res chain seq x y z
N MET A 1 28.05 -29.41 -72.22
CA MET A 1 29.52 -29.34 -72.47
C MET A 1 29.90 -27.88 -72.60
N PRO A 2 31.05 -27.39 -72.09
CA PRO A 2 32.16 -28.06 -71.39
C PRO A 2 32.38 -27.52 -69.97
N SER A 3 33.01 -28.32 -69.17
CA SER A 3 34.32 -28.34 -68.50
C SER A 3 34.55 -27.22 -67.50
N GLY A 4 34.66 -27.43 -66.21
CA GLY A 4 35.69 -28.19 -65.50
C GLY A 4 36.84 -27.24 -65.12
N SER A 5 36.90 -26.69 -63.91
CA SER A 5 38.16 -26.21 -63.35
C SER A 5 38.21 -26.46 -61.83
N ILE A 6 39.20 -27.29 -61.54
CA ILE A 6 39.67 -27.78 -60.29
C ILE A 6 40.35 -26.59 -59.53
N LEU A 7 40.00 -26.32 -58.33
CA LEU A 7 40.73 -25.42 -57.42
C LEU A 7 41.72 -26.23 -56.56
N GLU A 8 43.01 -26.05 -56.86
CA GLU A 8 44.13 -26.54 -56.09
C GLU A 8 44.24 -25.89 -54.71
N GLN A 9 44.52 -26.71 -53.71
CA GLN A 9 44.91 -26.28 -52.34
C GLN A 9 46.40 -25.90 -52.30
N PRO A 10 46.81 -24.83 -51.57
CA PRO A 10 48.25 -24.58 -51.42
C PRO A 10 48.86 -25.44 -50.30
N LYS A 11 50.00 -25.99 -50.60
CA LYS A 11 50.87 -26.83 -49.76
C LYS A 11 51.41 -26.06 -48.56
N ALA A 12 51.46 -26.70 -47.37
CA ALA A 12 52.15 -26.31 -46.17
C ALA A 12 53.64 -26.01 -46.38
N GLY A 13 54.03 -24.75 -46.12
CA GLY A 13 55.45 -24.37 -46.11
C GLY A 13 56.04 -24.62 -44.70
N GLN A 14 57.05 -25.48 -44.67
CA GLN A 14 57.89 -25.70 -43.49
C GLN A 14 58.74 -24.46 -43.21
N LEU A 15 58.55 -23.83 -42.04
CA LEU A 15 59.48 -22.81 -41.53
C LEU A 15 60.66 -23.49 -40.84
N ARG A 16 61.83 -23.30 -41.43
CA ARG A 16 63.14 -23.71 -40.94
C ARG A 16 63.54 -22.79 -39.83
N ILE A 17 63.69 -23.29 -38.57
CA ILE A 17 64.19 -22.55 -37.44
C ILE A 17 65.72 -22.61 -37.47
N GLU A 18 66.37 -21.47 -37.72
CA GLU A 18 67.81 -21.29 -37.53
C GLU A 18 68.11 -21.05 -36.05
N SER A 19 68.97 -21.91 -35.50
CA SER A 19 69.45 -21.86 -34.14
C SER A 19 70.55 -20.82 -34.00
N PHE A 20 70.30 -19.76 -33.21
CA PHE A 20 71.36 -18.83 -32.74
C PHE A 20 71.96 -19.33 -31.43
N PRO A 21 73.27 -19.19 -31.20
CA PRO A 21 73.91 -19.64 -29.97
C PRO A 21 73.57 -18.73 -28.78
N ILE A 22 73.06 -19.34 -27.73
CA ILE A 22 72.75 -18.69 -26.44
C ILE A 22 74.04 -18.64 -25.63
N SER A 23 74.50 -17.41 -25.33
CA SER A 23 75.55 -17.18 -24.28
C SER A 23 74.90 -17.26 -22.91
N PRO A 24 75.61 -17.80 -21.87
CA PRO A 24 75.02 -18.02 -20.56
C PRO A 24 74.84 -16.68 -19.84
N ILE A 25 73.55 -16.31 -19.55
CA ILE A 25 73.19 -15.20 -18.68
C ILE A 25 73.12 -15.73 -17.26
N SER A 26 73.87 -15.07 -16.38
CA SER A 26 73.85 -15.34 -14.92
C SER A 26 72.45 -15.30 -14.33
N PRO A 27 72.16 -16.12 -13.28
CA PRO A 27 70.79 -16.18 -12.71
C PRO A 27 70.45 -14.89 -11.99
N ILE A 28 69.53 -14.15 -12.58
CA ILE A 28 68.84 -13.01 -11.91
C ILE A 28 67.75 -13.60 -11.02
N THR A 29 67.91 -13.41 -9.72
CA THR A 29 66.96 -13.92 -8.72
C THR A 29 65.57 -13.33 -8.96
N PRO A 30 64.49 -14.12 -8.78
CA PRO A 30 63.09 -13.70 -9.11
C PRO A 30 62.56 -12.51 -8.28
N ILE A 31 63.26 -12.07 -7.28
CA ILE A 31 62.81 -11.00 -6.33
C ILE A 31 62.99 -9.61 -6.90
N THR A 32 63.92 -9.40 -7.86
CA THR A 32 64.25 -8.04 -8.37
C THR A 32 63.32 -7.63 -9.52
N LEU A 33 62.61 -8.55 -10.17
CA LEU A 33 61.71 -8.23 -11.29
C LEU A 33 60.29 -7.88 -10.84
N ILE A 34 59.87 -8.29 -9.63
CA ILE A 34 58.53 -8.02 -9.10
C ILE A 34 58.42 -6.59 -8.54
N THR A 35 59.53 -5.96 -8.15
CA THR A 35 59.54 -4.62 -7.56
C THR A 35 59.48 -3.48 -8.55
N LEU A 36 59.66 -3.72 -9.87
CA LEU A 36 59.70 -2.65 -10.88
C LEU A 36 58.44 -2.52 -11.73
N ILE A 37 57.51 -3.48 -11.69
CA ILE A 37 56.29 -3.46 -12.54
C ILE A 37 55.00 -3.17 -11.72
N THR A 38 55.04 -3.29 -10.38
CA THR A 38 53.84 -3.23 -9.53
C THR A 38 53.36 -1.84 -9.09
N PRO A 39 54.12 -0.73 -9.07
CA PRO A 39 53.54 0.53 -8.54
C PRO A 39 52.69 1.34 -9.54
N ILE A 40 52.85 1.13 -10.86
CA ILE A 40 52.18 2.01 -11.85
C ILE A 40 50.80 1.47 -12.27
N SER A 41 50.62 0.15 -12.34
CA SER A 41 49.34 -0.41 -12.77
C SER A 41 48.25 -0.41 -11.69
N LEU A 42 48.63 -0.59 -10.41
CA LEU A 42 47.68 -0.55 -9.28
C LEU A 42 47.16 0.86 -8.97
N ARG A 43 48.05 1.87 -9.05
CA ARG A 43 47.61 3.28 -8.87
C ARG A 43 46.68 3.75 -9.99
N THR A 44 46.86 3.29 -11.22
CA THR A 44 46.05 3.72 -12.36
C THR A 44 44.65 3.04 -12.34
N ILE A 45 44.58 1.82 -11.84
CA ILE A 45 43.29 1.10 -11.66
C ILE A 45 42.50 1.71 -10.49
N ASP A 46 43.13 1.99 -9.37
CA ASP A 46 42.50 2.62 -8.21
C ASP A 46 42.01 4.04 -8.49
N ILE A 47 42.76 4.83 -9.22
CA ILE A 47 42.35 6.19 -9.60
C ILE A 47 41.16 6.17 -10.57
N ARG A 48 41.16 5.26 -11.54
CA ARG A 48 40.04 5.13 -12.48
C ARG A 48 38.77 4.61 -11.77
N ARG A 49 38.93 3.64 -10.88
CA ARG A 49 37.82 3.14 -10.08
C ARG A 49 37.29 4.22 -9.13
N TRP A 50 38.19 4.94 -8.45
CA TRP A 50 37.83 6.04 -7.56
C TRP A 50 37.17 7.22 -8.28
N THR A 51 37.60 7.56 -9.50
CA THR A 51 36.98 8.63 -10.30
C THR A 51 35.61 8.21 -10.88
N LEU A 52 35.43 6.93 -11.24
CA LEU A 52 34.16 6.38 -11.67
C LEU A 52 33.17 6.32 -10.50
N ASP A 53 33.59 5.84 -9.34
CA ASP A 53 32.77 5.80 -8.13
C ASP A 53 32.35 7.20 -7.68
N LYS A 54 33.26 8.19 -7.75
CA LYS A 54 32.94 9.58 -7.42
C LYS A 54 31.96 10.23 -8.39
N LYS A 55 32.10 9.95 -9.69
CA LYS A 55 31.16 10.44 -10.72
C LYS A 55 29.79 9.82 -10.54
N GLY A 56 29.70 8.51 -10.33
CA GLY A 56 28.45 7.82 -10.05
C GLY A 56 27.77 8.31 -8.77
N MET A 57 28.54 8.60 -7.72
CA MET A 57 28.02 9.14 -6.46
C MET A 57 27.48 10.57 -6.63
N LEU A 58 28.15 11.42 -7.40
CA LEU A 58 27.70 12.79 -7.70
C LEU A 58 26.41 12.78 -8.53
N ASP A 59 26.32 11.89 -9.52
CA ASP A 59 25.12 11.74 -10.34
C ASP A 59 23.93 11.25 -9.49
N LEU A 60 24.16 10.30 -8.57
CA LEU A 60 23.13 9.78 -7.66
C LEU A 60 22.64 10.84 -6.68
N PHE A 61 23.53 11.65 -6.14
CA PHE A 61 23.16 12.76 -5.25
C PHE A 61 22.30 13.80 -5.96
N ALA A 62 22.66 14.18 -7.18
CA ALA A 62 21.89 15.12 -8.00
C ALA A 62 20.47 14.59 -8.30
N ILE A 63 20.35 13.29 -8.58
CA ILE A 63 19.05 12.64 -8.81
C ILE A 63 18.19 12.68 -7.53
N LYS A 64 18.75 12.27 -6.39
CA LYS A 64 18.03 12.31 -5.11
C LYS A 64 17.55 13.72 -4.77
N GLN A 65 18.41 14.72 -4.94
CA GLN A 65 18.05 16.11 -4.69
C GLN A 65 16.92 16.58 -5.62
N ARG A 66 17.00 16.25 -6.91
CA ARG A 66 15.98 16.63 -7.90
C ARG A 66 14.60 16.04 -7.59
N PHE A 67 14.53 14.79 -7.13
CA PHE A 67 13.28 14.10 -6.86
C PHE A 67 12.88 14.09 -5.37
N GLY A 68 13.64 14.80 -4.52
CA GLY A 68 13.33 14.89 -3.08
C GLY A 68 13.51 13.58 -2.33
N ILE A 69 14.33 12.65 -2.83
CA ILE A 69 14.59 11.36 -2.20
C ILE A 69 15.63 11.51 -1.10
N ILE A 70 15.25 11.10 0.11
CA ILE A 70 16.11 11.15 1.29
C ILE A 70 16.54 9.74 1.66
N GLY A 71 17.82 9.59 1.93
CA GLY A 71 18.42 8.33 2.35
C GLY A 71 19.72 8.04 1.61
N ASN A 72 20.60 7.28 2.26
CA ASN A 72 21.92 6.90 1.73
C ASN A 72 22.14 5.39 1.76
N SER A 73 21.14 4.62 2.14
CA SER A 73 21.23 3.17 2.22
C SER A 73 21.59 2.56 0.85
N GLU A 74 22.45 1.58 0.87
CA GLU A 74 22.94 0.92 -0.34
C GLU A 74 21.83 0.25 -1.16
N PRO A 75 20.83 -0.44 -0.56
CA PRO A 75 19.72 -1.02 -1.32
C PRO A 75 18.89 0.02 -2.07
N LEU A 76 18.65 1.20 -1.46
CA LEU A 76 17.96 2.31 -2.13
C LEU A 76 18.79 2.85 -3.29
N ASN A 77 20.10 3.03 -3.09
CA ASN A 77 21.00 3.51 -4.13
C ASN A 77 21.01 2.57 -5.34
N ARG A 78 21.12 1.27 -5.12
CA ARG A 78 21.04 0.25 -6.19
C ARG A 78 19.73 0.32 -6.96
N ALA A 79 18.60 0.49 -6.27
CA ALA A 79 17.29 0.62 -6.93
C ALA A 79 17.23 1.87 -7.82
N ILE A 80 17.74 3.02 -7.35
CA ILE A 80 17.80 4.26 -8.15
C ILE A 80 18.74 4.09 -9.36
N GLU A 81 19.92 3.51 -9.19
CA GLU A 81 20.84 3.22 -10.30
C GLU A 81 20.18 2.32 -11.35
N MET A 82 19.45 1.29 -10.93
CA MET A 82 18.71 0.43 -11.85
C MET A 82 17.66 1.22 -12.63
N ALA A 83 16.91 2.12 -11.95
CA ALA A 83 15.94 2.99 -12.59
C ALA A 83 16.57 3.90 -13.65
N VAL A 84 17.75 4.46 -13.38
CA VAL A 84 18.49 5.29 -14.34
C VAL A 84 19.01 4.46 -15.52
N LYS A 85 19.58 3.29 -15.24
CA LYS A 85 20.09 2.38 -16.31
C LYS A 85 18.98 1.95 -17.26
N VAL A 86 17.81 1.57 -16.73
CA VAL A 86 16.68 1.14 -17.56
C VAL A 86 16.00 2.31 -18.27
N ALA A 87 16.18 3.55 -17.80
CA ALA A 87 15.55 4.73 -18.40
C ALA A 87 15.86 4.92 -19.88
N THR A 88 17.07 4.55 -20.31
CA THR A 88 17.55 4.67 -21.70
C THR A 88 16.90 3.66 -22.66
N THR A 89 16.17 2.66 -22.15
CA THR A 89 15.48 1.62 -22.92
C THR A 89 13.98 1.85 -22.90
N ASP A 90 13.25 1.23 -23.84
CA ASP A 90 11.77 1.23 -23.84
C ASP A 90 11.16 -0.02 -23.17
N LEU A 91 11.96 -0.76 -22.41
CA LEU A 91 11.51 -1.95 -21.68
C LEU A 91 10.47 -1.61 -20.61
N SER A 92 9.52 -2.52 -20.41
CA SER A 92 8.58 -2.47 -19.29
C SER A 92 9.33 -2.63 -17.96
N VAL A 93 8.92 -1.90 -16.95
CA VAL A 93 9.53 -1.94 -15.62
C VAL A 93 8.45 -2.25 -14.59
N LEU A 94 8.73 -3.23 -13.74
CA LEU A 94 7.88 -3.56 -12.60
C LEU A 94 8.58 -3.16 -11.30
N ILE A 95 7.96 -2.23 -10.57
CA ILE A 95 8.46 -1.72 -9.30
C ILE A 95 7.71 -2.44 -8.18
N THR A 96 8.43 -3.20 -7.37
CA THR A 96 7.86 -3.92 -6.22
C THR A 96 8.33 -3.33 -4.91
N GLY A 97 7.49 -3.39 -3.89
CA GLY A 97 7.81 -2.92 -2.55
C GLY A 97 6.57 -2.65 -1.73
N GLU A 98 6.70 -2.60 -0.43
CA GLU A 98 5.59 -2.39 0.50
C GLU A 98 4.89 -1.03 0.28
N SER A 99 3.68 -0.90 0.83
CA SER A 99 2.98 0.38 0.81
C SER A 99 3.77 1.44 1.57
N GLY A 100 3.80 2.68 1.02
CA GLY A 100 4.45 3.81 1.67
C GLY A 100 5.98 3.83 1.64
N VAL A 101 6.66 3.02 0.80
CA VAL A 101 8.13 3.01 0.65
C VAL A 101 8.67 4.09 -0.29
N GLY A 102 7.79 4.76 -1.08
CA GLY A 102 8.14 5.79 -2.05
C GLY A 102 8.32 5.26 -3.47
N LYS A 103 7.50 4.27 -3.89
CA LYS A 103 7.56 3.71 -5.26
C LYS A 103 7.31 4.75 -6.35
N GLU A 104 6.54 5.77 -6.08
CA GLU A 104 6.11 6.84 -6.99
C GLU A 104 7.27 7.69 -7.56
N PHE A 105 8.42 7.70 -6.89
CA PHE A 105 9.58 8.45 -7.38
C PHE A 105 10.28 7.75 -8.55
N PHE A 106 10.28 6.44 -8.58
CA PHE A 106 11.01 5.65 -9.59
C PHE A 106 10.49 5.84 -11.01
N PRO A 107 9.17 5.82 -11.29
CA PRO A 107 8.65 6.14 -12.62
C PRO A 107 9.02 7.52 -13.11
N GLN A 108 9.06 8.51 -12.20
CA GLN A 108 9.46 9.88 -12.51
C GLN A 108 10.94 9.95 -12.88
N ILE A 109 11.82 9.23 -12.16
CA ILE A 109 13.26 9.11 -12.48
C ILE A 109 13.41 8.46 -13.86
N ILE A 110 12.71 7.34 -14.12
CA ILE A 110 12.75 6.62 -15.38
C ILE A 110 12.32 7.52 -16.54
N HIS A 111 11.20 8.22 -16.38
CA HIS A 111 10.71 9.13 -17.42
C HIS A 111 11.67 10.28 -17.68
N ALA A 112 12.16 10.95 -16.63
CA ALA A 112 13.05 12.12 -16.75
C ALA A 112 14.41 11.81 -17.38
N HIS A 113 14.88 10.55 -17.31
CA HIS A 113 16.15 10.11 -17.91
C HIS A 113 15.94 9.31 -19.20
N SER A 114 14.69 9.19 -19.69
CA SER A 114 14.37 8.47 -20.93
C SER A 114 14.48 9.36 -22.18
N SER A 115 14.45 8.73 -23.35
CA SER A 115 14.28 9.42 -24.64
C SER A 115 12.94 10.16 -24.75
N ARG A 116 11.94 9.77 -23.92
CA ARG A 116 10.57 10.31 -23.90
C ARG A 116 10.37 11.43 -22.86
N LYS A 117 11.43 11.97 -22.24
CA LYS A 117 11.38 12.95 -21.15
C LYS A 117 10.62 14.25 -21.45
N HIS A 118 10.42 14.58 -22.72
CA HIS A 118 9.67 15.75 -23.18
C HIS A 118 8.23 15.43 -23.59
N ASN A 119 7.87 14.15 -23.61
CA ASN A 119 6.53 13.67 -23.94
C ASN A 119 5.68 13.57 -22.66
N LYS A 120 4.40 13.22 -22.84
CA LYS A 120 3.47 13.10 -21.72
C LYS A 120 3.89 11.99 -20.74
N TYR A 121 3.77 12.31 -19.46
CA TYR A 121 3.82 11.38 -18.35
C TYR A 121 2.45 11.31 -17.70
N VAL A 122 1.82 10.14 -17.72
CA VAL A 122 0.49 9.90 -17.13
C VAL A 122 0.65 8.90 -16.00
N ALA A 123 0.21 9.28 -14.80
CA ALA A 123 0.22 8.41 -13.62
C ALA A 123 -1.22 8.04 -13.25
N VAL A 124 -1.48 6.75 -13.11
CA VAL A 124 -2.80 6.18 -12.81
C VAL A 124 -2.67 5.25 -11.61
N ASN A 125 -3.47 5.48 -10.57
CA ASN A 125 -3.62 4.51 -9.49
C ASN A 125 -4.80 3.59 -9.80
N CYS A 126 -4.51 2.32 -10.08
CA CYS A 126 -5.52 1.33 -10.47
C CYS A 126 -6.44 0.96 -9.31
N GLY A 127 -5.96 0.96 -8.07
CA GLY A 127 -6.77 0.67 -6.89
C GLY A 127 -7.76 1.80 -6.53
N ALA A 128 -7.52 3.03 -7.02
CA ALA A 128 -8.40 4.17 -6.75
C ALA A 128 -9.59 4.26 -7.72
N ILE A 129 -9.56 3.53 -8.85
CA ILE A 129 -10.62 3.56 -9.87
C ILE A 129 -11.57 2.38 -9.64
N PRO A 130 -12.90 2.61 -9.54
CA PRO A 130 -13.86 1.52 -9.38
C PRO A 130 -13.79 0.51 -10.54
N GLU A 131 -13.92 -0.79 -10.23
CA GLU A 131 -13.85 -1.88 -11.20
C GLU A 131 -14.78 -1.68 -12.41
N GLY A 132 -15.99 -1.17 -12.20
CA GLY A 132 -16.96 -0.92 -13.27
C GLY A 132 -16.59 0.19 -14.27
N THR A 133 -15.60 1.04 -13.94
CA THR A 133 -15.20 2.19 -14.79
C THR A 133 -13.75 2.12 -15.26
N ILE A 134 -12.93 1.23 -14.69
CA ILE A 134 -11.50 1.17 -14.95
C ILE A 134 -11.16 0.95 -16.43
N ASP A 135 -11.91 0.10 -17.12
CA ASP A 135 -11.73 -0.13 -18.56
C ASP A 135 -12.00 1.13 -19.39
N SER A 136 -13.04 1.89 -19.02
CA SER A 136 -13.41 3.14 -19.67
C SER A 136 -12.36 4.24 -19.44
N GLU A 137 -11.79 4.31 -18.24
CA GLU A 137 -10.74 5.28 -17.91
C GLU A 137 -9.41 4.92 -18.59
N LEU A 138 -9.01 3.64 -18.58
CA LEU A 138 -7.74 3.21 -19.19
C LEU A 138 -7.76 3.28 -20.71
N PHE A 139 -8.82 2.72 -21.35
CA PHE A 139 -8.88 2.51 -22.80
C PHE A 139 -9.81 3.46 -23.53
N GLY A 140 -10.60 4.27 -22.79
CA GLY A 140 -11.61 5.14 -23.37
C GLY A 140 -12.91 4.43 -23.73
N HIS A 141 -13.93 5.20 -24.07
CA HIS A 141 -15.23 4.69 -24.47
C HIS A 141 -15.87 5.46 -25.63
N GLU A 142 -16.72 4.78 -26.35
CA GLU A 142 -17.56 5.38 -27.37
C GLU A 142 -18.91 5.80 -26.77
N LYS A 143 -19.55 6.77 -27.42
CA LYS A 143 -20.88 7.22 -27.04
C LYS A 143 -21.87 6.05 -26.99
N GLY A 144 -22.63 5.94 -25.89
CA GLY A 144 -23.66 4.90 -25.71
C GLY A 144 -23.13 3.51 -25.33
N SER A 145 -21.85 3.37 -24.99
CA SER A 145 -21.24 2.09 -24.64
C SER A 145 -21.72 1.51 -23.29
N PHE A 146 -22.21 2.37 -22.40
CA PHE A 146 -22.84 1.99 -21.12
C PHE A 146 -23.85 3.05 -20.67
N THR A 147 -24.66 2.74 -19.67
CA THR A 147 -25.64 3.68 -19.09
C THR A 147 -24.91 4.87 -18.46
N GLY A 148 -24.99 6.03 -19.10
CA GLY A 148 -24.27 7.25 -18.69
C GLY A 148 -23.17 7.70 -19.64
N ALA A 149 -22.83 6.94 -20.68
CA ALA A 149 -21.89 7.33 -21.72
C ALA A 149 -22.55 8.30 -22.73
N VAL A 150 -22.73 9.56 -22.31
CA VAL A 150 -23.37 10.61 -23.13
C VAL A 150 -22.50 10.97 -24.32
N ASP A 151 -21.19 11.04 -24.14
CA ASP A 151 -20.19 11.38 -25.15
C ASP A 151 -19.05 10.35 -25.20
N SER A 152 -18.25 10.36 -26.27
CA SER A 152 -17.02 9.55 -26.34
C SER A 152 -15.90 10.24 -25.55
N ARG A 153 -15.09 9.45 -24.81
CA ARG A 153 -13.95 9.98 -24.07
C ARG A 153 -12.69 9.17 -24.35
N LYS A 154 -11.56 9.88 -24.48
CA LYS A 154 -10.24 9.26 -24.60
C LYS A 154 -9.81 8.62 -23.29
N GLY A 155 -9.17 7.46 -23.39
CA GLY A 155 -8.57 6.81 -22.23
C GLY A 155 -7.12 7.22 -21.99
N TYR A 156 -6.59 6.83 -20.82
CA TYR A 156 -5.21 7.17 -20.42
C TYR A 156 -4.16 6.62 -21.40
N PHE A 157 -4.38 5.48 -22.06
CA PHE A 157 -3.47 4.95 -23.08
C PHE A 157 -3.42 5.82 -24.34
N GLU A 158 -4.51 6.47 -24.69
CA GLU A 158 -4.52 7.46 -25.80
C GLU A 158 -3.82 8.76 -25.38
N GLU A 159 -4.01 9.18 -24.14
CA GLU A 159 -3.39 10.40 -23.63
C GLU A 159 -1.87 10.27 -23.48
N ALA A 160 -1.40 9.07 -23.13
CA ALA A 160 0.00 8.77 -22.93
C ALA A 160 0.74 8.38 -24.21
N ASP A 161 0.07 8.43 -25.37
CA ASP A 161 0.68 8.03 -26.65
C ASP A 161 1.98 8.80 -26.92
N GLY A 162 3.00 8.07 -27.36
CA GLY A 162 4.38 8.57 -27.53
C GLY A 162 5.12 8.83 -26.22
N GLY A 163 4.45 8.75 -25.07
CA GLY A 163 4.97 9.08 -23.75
C GLY A 163 5.22 7.87 -22.83
N THR A 164 4.96 8.07 -21.54
CA THR A 164 5.10 7.05 -20.49
C THR A 164 3.84 7.02 -19.63
N ILE A 165 3.29 5.83 -19.42
CA ILE A 165 2.23 5.59 -18.45
C ILE A 165 2.79 4.88 -17.22
N PHE A 166 2.43 5.36 -16.04
CA PHE A 166 2.70 4.72 -14.77
C PHE A 166 1.40 4.14 -14.21
N LEU A 167 1.39 2.84 -13.96
CA LEU A 167 0.27 2.11 -13.37
C LEU A 167 0.64 1.72 -11.94
N ASP A 168 0.12 2.43 -10.96
CA ASP A 168 0.28 2.08 -9.54
C ASP A 168 -0.79 1.07 -9.13
N GLU A 169 -0.43 0.18 -8.18
CA GLU A 169 -1.30 -0.88 -7.69
C GLU A 169 -1.87 -1.77 -8.82
N VAL A 170 -0.99 -2.13 -9.78
CA VAL A 170 -1.40 -2.91 -10.98
C VAL A 170 -2.02 -4.26 -10.63
N ALA A 171 -1.74 -4.82 -9.46
CA ALA A 171 -2.33 -6.08 -8.99
C ALA A 171 -3.82 -5.97 -8.63
N GLU A 172 -4.34 -4.75 -8.45
CA GLU A 172 -5.76 -4.50 -8.18
C GLU A 172 -6.63 -4.49 -9.46
N LEU A 173 -6.00 -4.60 -10.64
CA LEU A 173 -6.72 -4.66 -11.92
C LEU A 173 -7.58 -5.93 -12.02
N PRO A 174 -8.85 -5.82 -12.43
CA PRO A 174 -9.69 -6.99 -12.77
C PRO A 174 -9.05 -7.86 -13.85
N LEU A 175 -9.27 -9.17 -13.80
CA LEU A 175 -8.71 -10.12 -14.77
C LEU A 175 -9.03 -9.76 -16.24
N ALA A 176 -10.22 -9.23 -16.52
CA ALA A 176 -10.61 -8.77 -17.85
C ALA A 176 -9.73 -7.60 -18.32
N THR A 177 -9.47 -6.64 -17.44
CA THR A 177 -8.58 -5.49 -17.70
C THR A 177 -7.14 -5.92 -17.87
N GLN A 178 -6.68 -6.93 -17.11
CA GLN A 178 -5.33 -7.49 -17.26
C GLN A 178 -5.12 -8.09 -18.69
N VAL A 179 -6.12 -8.75 -19.27
CA VAL A 179 -6.07 -9.26 -20.65
C VAL A 179 -5.91 -8.12 -21.66
N ARG A 180 -6.63 -7.02 -21.47
CA ARG A 180 -6.52 -5.85 -22.35
C ARG A 180 -5.16 -5.17 -22.21
N LEU A 181 -4.64 -5.04 -20.99
CA LEU A 181 -3.32 -4.50 -20.72
C LEU A 181 -2.23 -5.35 -21.38
N LEU A 182 -2.33 -6.67 -21.30
CA LEU A 182 -1.41 -7.59 -21.95
C LEU A 182 -1.35 -7.34 -23.46
N ARG A 183 -2.50 -7.14 -24.10
CA ARG A 183 -2.56 -6.83 -25.53
C ARG A 183 -1.83 -5.53 -25.88
N VAL A 184 -2.02 -4.48 -25.06
CA VAL A 184 -1.25 -3.22 -25.23
C VAL A 184 0.24 -3.46 -25.13
N LEU A 185 0.69 -4.25 -24.16
CA LEU A 185 2.11 -4.54 -23.95
C LEU A 185 2.72 -5.40 -25.05
N GLN A 186 1.93 -6.26 -25.71
CA GLN A 186 2.41 -7.17 -26.75
C GLN A 186 2.42 -6.53 -28.14
N THR A 187 1.33 -5.87 -28.51
CA THR A 187 1.08 -5.38 -29.88
C THR A 187 1.02 -3.85 -29.98
N GLY A 188 0.93 -3.14 -28.87
CA GLY A 188 0.67 -1.70 -28.86
C GLY A 188 -0.76 -1.36 -29.29
N GLU A 189 -1.69 -2.34 -29.24
CA GLU A 189 -3.07 -2.15 -29.70
C GLU A 189 -4.07 -2.33 -28.54
N PHE A 190 -5.12 -1.53 -28.57
CA PHE A 190 -6.27 -1.63 -27.67
C PHE A 190 -7.57 -1.24 -28.39
N MET A 191 -8.71 -1.48 -27.74
CA MET A 191 -10.03 -1.07 -28.24
C MET A 191 -10.74 -0.28 -27.15
N ARG A 192 -11.44 0.79 -27.54
CA ARG A 192 -12.34 1.50 -26.65
C ARG A 192 -13.51 0.62 -26.21
N VAL A 193 -14.07 0.91 -25.06
CA VAL A 193 -15.31 0.25 -24.60
C VAL A 193 -16.43 0.63 -25.56
N GLY A 194 -17.16 -0.41 -26.06
CA GLY A 194 -18.20 -0.23 -27.06
C GLY A 194 -17.72 -0.11 -28.51
N SER A 195 -16.42 -0.29 -28.78
CA SER A 195 -15.87 -0.25 -30.13
C SER A 195 -15.14 -1.55 -30.47
N SER A 196 -15.28 -1.98 -31.73
CA SER A 196 -14.50 -3.10 -32.31
C SER A 196 -13.26 -2.62 -33.09
N LYS A 197 -13.04 -1.30 -33.22
CA LYS A 197 -11.91 -0.74 -33.97
C LYS A 197 -10.65 -0.76 -33.11
N PRO A 198 -9.56 -1.44 -33.53
CA PRO A 198 -8.29 -1.39 -32.83
C PRO A 198 -7.66 0.00 -33.00
N GLN A 199 -7.12 0.52 -31.90
CA GLN A 199 -6.31 1.73 -31.87
C GLN A 199 -4.87 1.34 -31.51
N LYS A 200 -3.89 2.07 -32.07
CA LYS A 200 -2.48 1.87 -31.79
C LYS A 200 -1.96 2.92 -30.83
N THR A 201 -1.09 2.51 -29.92
CA THR A 201 -0.35 3.40 -29.05
C THR A 201 1.09 2.98 -28.94
N ASN A 202 1.98 3.96 -28.84
CA ASN A 202 3.40 3.75 -28.60
C ASN A 202 3.75 4.28 -27.20
N VAL A 203 3.28 3.61 -26.17
CA VAL A 203 3.44 4.03 -24.78
C VAL A 203 4.47 3.13 -24.06
N ARG A 204 5.36 3.75 -23.29
CA ARG A 204 6.21 3.03 -22.35
C ARG A 204 5.43 2.78 -21.05
N VAL A 205 5.36 1.53 -20.61
CA VAL A 205 4.64 1.14 -19.38
C VAL A 205 5.62 0.93 -18.23
N VAL A 206 5.36 1.61 -17.11
CA VAL A 206 6.00 1.38 -15.82
C VAL A 206 4.89 1.00 -14.84
N ALA A 207 4.99 -0.15 -14.21
CA ALA A 207 4.00 -0.65 -13.26
C ALA A 207 4.56 -0.72 -11.84
N ALA A 208 3.72 -0.51 -10.83
CA ALA A 208 4.09 -0.71 -9.44
C ALA A 208 3.04 -1.57 -8.71
N THR A 209 3.50 -2.29 -7.70
CA THR A 209 2.63 -3.08 -6.82
C THR A 209 3.23 -3.20 -5.42
N ASN A 210 2.37 -3.33 -4.43
CA ASN A 210 2.71 -3.67 -3.04
C ASN A 210 2.39 -5.13 -2.70
N ILE A 211 1.73 -5.85 -3.63
CA ILE A 211 1.31 -7.25 -3.47
C ILE A 211 2.39 -8.18 -3.99
N ASP A 212 2.54 -9.33 -3.35
CA ASP A 212 3.34 -10.45 -3.83
C ASP A 212 2.66 -11.09 -5.05
N LEU A 213 3.13 -10.75 -6.26
CA LEU A 213 2.54 -11.24 -7.51
C LEU A 213 2.60 -12.75 -7.69
N PRO A 214 3.70 -13.46 -7.38
CA PRO A 214 3.72 -14.92 -7.35
C PRO A 214 2.57 -15.53 -6.55
N LYS A 215 2.29 -14.98 -5.36
CA LYS A 215 1.15 -15.41 -4.54
C LYS A 215 -0.19 -15.07 -5.19
N ALA A 216 -0.33 -13.87 -5.74
CA ALA A 216 -1.55 -13.45 -6.45
C ALA A 216 -1.83 -14.31 -7.70
N ILE A 217 -0.79 -14.80 -8.38
CA ILE A 217 -0.90 -15.74 -9.50
C ILE A 217 -1.40 -17.10 -9.01
N ALA A 218 -0.83 -17.62 -7.92
CA ALA A 218 -1.28 -18.88 -7.32
C ALA A 218 -2.73 -18.81 -6.85
N ASP A 219 -3.17 -17.66 -6.35
CA ASP A 219 -4.56 -17.39 -5.93
C ASP A 219 -5.51 -17.12 -7.13
N GLY A 220 -5.03 -17.13 -8.37
CA GLY A 220 -5.82 -16.85 -9.57
C GLY A 220 -6.29 -15.39 -9.71
N LYS A 221 -5.70 -14.46 -8.96
CA LYS A 221 -6.06 -13.02 -8.98
C LYS A 221 -5.24 -12.23 -10.00
N PHE A 222 -4.09 -12.74 -10.40
CA PHE A 222 -3.22 -12.10 -11.37
C PHE A 222 -2.77 -13.11 -12.44
N ARG A 223 -2.66 -12.66 -13.70
CA ARG A 223 -2.28 -13.53 -14.82
C ARG A 223 -0.77 -13.67 -14.89
N GLU A 224 -0.30 -14.87 -15.05
CA GLU A 224 1.12 -15.20 -15.17
C GLU A 224 1.77 -14.60 -16.45
N ASP A 225 1.05 -14.60 -17.57
CA ASP A 225 1.52 -14.04 -18.83
C ASP A 225 1.74 -12.51 -18.76
N LEU A 226 0.85 -11.80 -18.06
CA LEU A 226 1.00 -10.37 -17.79
C LEU A 226 2.18 -10.10 -16.87
N TYR A 227 2.38 -10.92 -15.83
CA TYR A 227 3.52 -10.80 -14.92
C TYR A 227 4.85 -10.84 -15.68
N TYR A 228 5.09 -11.85 -16.52
CA TYR A 228 6.34 -11.95 -17.30
C TYR A 228 6.52 -10.78 -18.25
N ARG A 229 5.45 -10.23 -18.78
CA ARG A 229 5.53 -9.07 -19.69
C ARG A 229 5.82 -7.76 -18.95
N LEU A 230 5.28 -7.56 -17.78
CA LEU A 230 5.55 -6.39 -16.92
C LEU A 230 6.93 -6.48 -16.26
N ALA A 231 7.30 -7.64 -15.74
CA ALA A 231 8.53 -7.88 -15.00
C ALA A 231 9.78 -8.03 -15.90
N THR A 232 9.79 -7.41 -17.09
CA THR A 232 10.97 -7.43 -17.96
C THR A 232 12.20 -6.88 -17.24
N VAL A 233 12.04 -5.79 -16.47
CA VAL A 233 13.06 -5.29 -15.55
C VAL A 233 12.40 -5.07 -14.18
N PRO A 234 12.63 -5.95 -13.20
CA PRO A 234 12.12 -5.75 -11.85
C PRO A 234 13.01 -4.80 -11.04
N ILE A 235 12.39 -3.87 -10.32
CA ILE A 235 13.06 -2.96 -9.36
C ILE A 235 12.39 -3.15 -8.00
N ALA A 236 13.13 -3.72 -7.05
CA ALA A 236 12.65 -3.86 -5.67
C ALA A 236 13.05 -2.65 -4.83
N VAL A 237 12.06 -1.97 -4.26
CA VAL A 237 12.26 -0.84 -3.35
C VAL A 237 12.30 -1.36 -1.92
N PRO A 238 13.40 -1.14 -1.17
CA PRO A 238 13.54 -1.72 0.16
C PRO A 238 12.56 -1.09 1.16
N PRO A 239 11.98 -1.89 2.08
CA PRO A 239 11.19 -1.36 3.18
C PRO A 239 12.07 -0.58 4.16
N LEU A 240 11.43 0.31 4.93
CA LEU A 240 12.15 1.24 5.81
C LEU A 240 13.00 0.52 6.88
N ARG A 241 12.55 -0.63 7.38
CA ARG A 241 13.29 -1.48 8.34
C ARG A 241 14.63 -2.03 7.80
N GLN A 242 14.81 -2.11 6.47
CA GLN A 242 16.06 -2.52 5.82
C GLN A 242 17.02 -1.34 5.57
N ARG A 243 16.59 -0.10 5.88
CA ARG A 243 17.37 1.13 5.73
C ARG A 243 17.29 2.00 6.99
N LYS A 244 17.63 1.40 8.12
CA LYS A 244 17.53 2.02 9.46
C LYS A 244 18.26 3.37 9.56
N GLU A 245 19.42 3.48 8.91
CA GLU A 245 20.22 4.72 8.83
C GLU A 245 19.49 5.90 8.19
N ASP A 246 18.50 5.63 7.33
CA ASP A 246 17.70 6.66 6.66
C ASP A 246 16.54 7.16 7.54
N ILE A 247 16.11 6.39 8.56
CA ILE A 247 14.92 6.69 9.37
C ILE A 247 15.05 8.04 10.08
N HIS A 248 16.17 8.25 10.78
CA HIS A 248 16.41 9.51 11.50
C HIS A 248 16.51 10.70 10.54
N LEU A 249 17.12 10.52 9.37
CA LEU A 249 17.25 11.56 8.35
C LEU A 249 15.88 11.99 7.81
N LEU A 250 15.00 10.99 7.53
CA LEU A 250 13.62 11.21 7.09
C LEU A 250 12.81 11.93 8.17
N PHE A 251 12.87 11.46 9.42
CA PHE A 251 12.15 12.09 10.52
C PHE A 251 12.55 13.57 10.68
N ARG A 252 13.85 13.85 10.71
CA ARG A 252 14.37 15.22 10.81
C ARG A 252 13.88 16.11 9.67
N LYS A 253 13.81 15.58 8.44
CA LYS A 253 13.28 16.33 7.30
C LYS A 253 11.80 16.62 7.46
N PHE A 254 10.98 15.65 7.83
CA PHE A 254 9.55 15.85 8.04
C PHE A 254 9.28 16.84 9.17
N ALA A 255 10.00 16.72 10.29
CA ALA A 255 9.92 17.68 11.39
C ALA A 255 10.30 19.10 10.96
N SER A 256 11.33 19.24 10.14
CA SER A 256 11.74 20.54 9.56
C SER A 256 10.67 21.10 8.62
N ASP A 257 10.06 20.27 7.77
CA ASP A 257 9.00 20.71 6.85
C ASP A 257 7.78 21.23 7.61
N VAL A 258 7.37 20.54 8.67
CA VAL A 258 6.27 21.01 9.56
C VAL A 258 6.65 22.32 10.24
N SER A 259 7.88 22.43 10.73
CA SER A 259 8.38 23.66 11.38
C SER A 259 8.25 24.88 10.44
N VAL A 260 8.63 24.74 9.18
CA VAL A 260 8.51 25.81 8.19
C VAL A 260 7.04 26.12 7.88
N ASN A 261 6.22 25.09 7.66
CA ASN A 261 4.81 25.27 7.28
C ASN A 261 3.97 25.88 8.41
N CYS A 262 4.19 25.43 9.65
CA CYS A 262 3.43 25.87 10.83
C CYS A 262 4.09 27.06 11.56
N LYS A 263 5.26 27.52 11.09
CA LYS A 263 6.05 28.61 11.75
C LYS A 263 6.35 28.31 13.22
N MET A 264 6.63 27.07 13.55
CA MET A 264 6.97 26.59 14.88
C MET A 264 8.43 26.10 14.92
N PRO A 265 9.10 26.09 16.07
CA PRO A 265 10.43 25.49 16.17
C PRO A 265 10.39 24.00 15.85
N ALA A 266 11.38 23.50 15.12
CA ALA A 266 11.49 22.09 14.80
C ALA A 266 11.69 21.24 16.06
N ILE A 267 11.09 20.05 16.07
CA ILE A 267 11.32 19.07 17.15
C ILE A 267 12.65 18.33 16.92
N SER A 268 13.29 17.93 18.01
CA SER A 268 14.46 17.06 18.04
C SER A 268 14.19 15.83 18.89
N LEU A 269 14.86 14.73 18.59
CA LEU A 269 14.76 13.48 19.36
C LEU A 269 15.92 13.42 20.35
N ASP A 270 15.67 12.93 21.56
CA ASP A 270 16.74 12.48 22.44
C ASP A 270 17.31 11.13 21.94
N GLU A 271 18.37 10.66 22.57
CA GLU A 271 19.07 9.45 22.14
C GLU A 271 18.23 8.20 22.32
N GLY A 272 17.41 8.11 23.38
CA GLY A 272 16.46 7.02 23.60
C GLY A 272 15.33 6.99 22.57
N ALA A 273 14.74 8.15 22.26
CA ALA A 273 13.73 8.26 21.21
C ALA A 273 14.30 7.92 19.83
N ARG A 274 15.53 8.34 19.54
CA ARG A 274 16.20 7.99 18.29
C ARG A 274 16.39 6.48 18.16
N ALA A 275 16.92 5.83 19.18
CA ALA A 275 17.13 4.39 19.21
C ALA A 275 15.79 3.63 19.03
N LEU A 276 14.73 4.10 19.70
CA LEU A 276 13.38 3.54 19.54
C LEU A 276 12.87 3.69 18.10
N LEU A 277 13.03 4.89 17.52
CA LEU A 277 12.60 5.18 16.14
C LEU A 277 13.30 4.27 15.11
N GLU A 278 14.60 4.08 15.23
CA GLU A 278 15.42 3.25 14.33
C GLU A 278 15.14 1.75 14.45
N ASN A 279 14.66 1.29 15.61
CA ASN A 279 14.34 -0.11 15.87
C ASN A 279 12.86 -0.47 15.66
N TYR A 280 12.00 0.53 15.48
CA TYR A 280 10.59 0.27 15.21
C TYR A 280 10.38 -0.38 13.84
N TYR A 281 9.39 -1.27 13.70
CA TYR A 281 9.19 -2.10 12.50
C TYR A 281 8.73 -1.33 11.25
N TRP A 282 8.00 -0.23 11.42
CA TRP A 282 7.48 0.64 10.34
C TRP A 282 6.69 -0.09 9.27
N LYS A 283 5.61 -0.79 9.63
CA LYS A 283 4.71 -1.51 8.70
C LYS A 283 4.20 -0.60 7.57
N GLY A 284 3.89 0.66 7.86
CA GLY A 284 3.50 1.69 6.88
C GLY A 284 4.65 2.52 6.32
N ASN A 285 5.90 2.11 6.55
CA ASN A 285 7.12 2.69 5.98
C ASN A 285 7.22 4.23 6.13
N ILE A 286 7.60 4.93 5.05
CA ILE A 286 7.79 6.39 5.06
C ILE A 286 6.47 7.13 5.30
N ARG A 287 5.34 6.61 4.79
CA ARG A 287 4.02 7.24 5.01
C ARG A 287 3.67 7.27 6.49
N GLN A 288 3.89 6.17 7.20
CA GLN A 288 3.67 6.10 8.64
C GLN A 288 4.65 7.00 9.41
N LEU A 289 5.94 6.95 9.06
CA LEU A 289 6.97 7.79 9.69
C LEU A 289 6.64 9.28 9.53
N LYS A 290 6.20 9.70 8.35
CA LYS A 290 5.77 11.06 8.07
C LYS A 290 4.60 11.48 8.94
N ASN A 291 3.55 10.66 9.00
CA ASN A 291 2.37 10.94 9.84
C ASN A 291 2.73 11.09 11.31
N VAL A 292 3.59 10.20 11.85
CA VAL A 292 4.06 10.27 13.24
C VAL A 292 4.87 11.55 13.47
N ALA A 293 5.78 11.90 12.57
CA ALA A 293 6.58 13.12 12.68
C ALA A 293 5.71 14.39 12.63
N GLU A 294 4.71 14.44 11.75
CA GLU A 294 3.74 15.53 11.64
C GLU A 294 2.89 15.65 12.91
N GLN A 295 2.37 14.54 13.39
CA GLN A 295 1.53 14.48 14.60
C GLN A 295 2.28 15.01 15.84
N ILE A 296 3.47 14.49 16.09
CA ILE A 296 4.30 14.90 17.23
C ILE A 296 4.66 16.38 17.11
N SER A 297 5.05 16.84 15.92
CA SER A 297 5.45 18.23 15.69
C SER A 297 4.35 19.23 16.02
N VAL A 298 3.08 18.86 15.77
CA VAL A 298 1.92 19.74 15.98
C VAL A 298 1.37 19.65 17.41
N ILE A 299 1.30 18.44 17.95
CA ILE A 299 0.59 18.18 19.21
C ILE A 299 1.48 18.44 20.44
N GLU A 300 2.77 18.03 20.38
CA GLU A 300 3.62 18.12 21.57
C GLU A 300 4.15 19.54 21.81
N PRO A 301 3.97 20.06 23.03
CA PRO A 301 4.52 21.36 23.40
C PRO A 301 6.05 21.33 23.58
N SER A 302 6.58 20.18 24.01
CA SER A 302 8.03 19.99 24.14
C SER A 302 8.70 19.86 22.79
N ARG A 303 9.76 20.59 22.56
CA ARG A 303 10.56 20.52 21.32
C ARG A 303 11.64 19.45 21.36
N VAL A 304 11.94 18.90 22.55
CA VAL A 304 12.79 17.72 22.72
C VAL A 304 11.89 16.54 23.04
N ILE A 305 11.84 15.58 22.15
CA ILE A 305 10.98 14.41 22.25
C ILE A 305 11.75 13.27 22.90
N SER A 306 11.29 12.86 24.08
CA SER A 306 11.84 11.71 24.79
C SER A 306 11.25 10.39 24.29
N GLU A 307 11.89 9.28 24.66
CA GLU A 307 11.39 7.94 24.36
C GLU A 307 9.95 7.73 24.86
N GLN A 308 9.61 8.25 26.05
CA GLN A 308 8.28 8.11 26.63
C GLN A 308 7.21 8.86 25.81
N ILE A 309 7.55 10.05 25.30
CA ILE A 309 6.67 10.82 24.42
C ILE A 309 6.49 10.08 23.10
N LEU A 310 7.57 9.65 22.47
CA LEU A 310 7.52 8.95 21.17
C LEU A 310 6.67 7.67 21.25
N ARG A 311 6.76 6.90 22.34
CA ARG A 311 5.97 5.68 22.55
C ARG A 311 4.46 5.90 22.49
N LYS A 312 3.96 7.08 22.88
CA LYS A 312 2.52 7.42 22.83
C LYS A 312 1.97 7.50 21.40
N TYR A 313 2.84 7.80 20.43
CA TYR A 313 2.48 8.00 19.02
C TYR A 313 2.79 6.78 18.14
N LEU A 314 3.51 5.80 18.67
CA LEU A 314 3.81 4.58 17.94
C LEU A 314 2.73 3.52 18.23
N PRO A 315 2.06 2.96 17.19
CA PRO A 315 1.15 1.83 17.37
C PRO A 315 1.82 0.65 18.06
N MET A 316 1.12 -0.03 18.97
CA MET A 316 1.69 -1.14 19.75
C MET A 316 2.17 -2.34 18.91
N ASP A 317 1.61 -2.55 17.73
CA ASP A 317 1.94 -3.66 16.81
C ASP A 317 3.36 -3.62 16.23
N GLY A 318 4.12 -2.55 16.43
CA GLY A 318 5.45 -2.36 15.85
C GLY A 318 6.64 -2.63 16.77
N MET A 319 6.40 -2.96 18.03
CA MET A 319 7.50 -3.32 18.94
C MET A 319 7.83 -4.81 18.76
N GLY A 320 8.90 -5.08 18.03
CA GLY A 320 9.41 -6.41 17.74
C GLY A 320 9.57 -7.29 18.99
N GLY A 321 8.50 -7.96 19.36
CA GLY A 321 8.56 -9.19 20.10
C GLY A 321 8.92 -10.31 19.12
N THR A 322 9.82 -11.22 19.54
CA THR A 322 10.13 -12.48 18.89
C THR A 322 8.90 -13.07 18.20
N PRO A 323 9.01 -13.65 17.00
CA PRO A 323 7.89 -14.29 16.36
C PRO A 323 7.41 -15.43 17.28
N ILE A 324 6.34 -15.16 18.01
CA ILE A 324 5.51 -16.23 18.52
C ILE A 324 4.96 -16.87 17.24
N VAL A 325 5.35 -18.10 17.01
CA VAL A 325 4.76 -18.98 16.01
C VAL A 325 3.28 -19.07 16.38
N MET A 326 2.47 -18.16 15.85
CA MET A 326 1.03 -18.31 15.87
C MET A 326 0.67 -19.30 14.78
N ASN A 327 0.26 -20.45 15.27
CA ASN A 327 -0.44 -21.50 14.56
C ASN A 327 -1.48 -20.89 13.62
N GLU A 328 -1.51 -21.36 12.37
CA GLU A 328 -2.51 -20.99 11.37
C GLU A 328 -3.92 -21.34 11.89
N GLY A 329 -4.64 -20.35 12.32
CA GLY A 329 -6.04 -20.52 12.71
C GLY A 329 -6.52 -19.37 13.59
N THR A 330 -6.75 -18.20 12.99
CA THR A 330 -7.91 -17.36 13.36
C THR A 330 -8.02 -16.16 12.41
N ARG A 331 -9.07 -16.16 11.67
CA ARG A 331 -9.57 -15.05 10.82
C ARG A 331 -10.35 -14.01 11.65
N ASP A 332 -9.84 -13.58 12.80
CA ASP A 332 -10.64 -12.76 13.74
C ASP A 332 -10.14 -11.33 14.01
N ASP A 333 -9.00 -10.91 13.43
CA ASP A 333 -8.48 -9.54 13.69
C ASP A 333 -9.39 -8.40 13.17
N PHE A 334 -10.30 -8.69 12.23
CA PHE A 334 -11.30 -7.70 11.80
C PHE A 334 -12.58 -7.68 12.65
N ALA A 335 -12.76 -8.66 13.53
CA ALA A 335 -13.90 -8.69 14.45
C ALA A 335 -13.70 -7.73 15.62
N ASP A 336 -12.49 -7.67 16.17
CA ASP A 336 -12.15 -6.82 17.32
C ASP A 336 -12.19 -5.31 16.99
N GLU A 337 -11.69 -4.90 15.80
CA GLU A 337 -11.82 -3.49 15.35
C GLU A 337 -13.28 -3.09 15.13
N ARG A 338 -14.09 -4.00 14.59
CA ARG A 338 -15.54 -3.77 14.45
C ARG A 338 -16.23 -3.70 15.80
N GLU A 339 -15.88 -4.56 16.73
CA GLU A 339 -16.47 -4.59 18.06
C GLU A 339 -16.13 -3.31 18.83
N LEU A 340 -14.90 -2.82 18.75
CA LEU A 340 -14.48 -1.56 19.33
C LEU A 340 -15.23 -0.36 18.70
N LEU A 341 -15.39 -0.36 17.39
CA LEU A 341 -16.12 0.68 16.65
C LEU A 341 -17.61 0.66 16.98
N TYR A 342 -18.20 -0.54 17.10
CA TYR A 342 -19.58 -0.68 17.57
C TYR A 342 -19.75 -0.23 19.02
N LYS A 343 -18.80 -0.51 19.91
CA LYS A 343 -18.83 -0.06 21.32
C LYS A 343 -18.81 1.46 21.42
N VAL A 344 -17.90 2.11 20.67
CA VAL A 344 -17.85 3.59 20.61
C VAL A 344 -19.14 4.18 20.02
N LEU A 345 -19.71 3.57 18.98
CA LEU A 345 -20.99 4.00 18.40
C LEU A 345 -22.17 3.81 19.35
N PHE A 346 -22.18 2.73 20.14
CA PHE A 346 -23.22 2.50 21.14
C PHE A 346 -23.11 3.48 22.30
N ASP A 347 -21.91 3.79 22.77
CA ASP A 347 -21.68 4.77 23.81
C ASP A 347 -22.10 6.18 23.36
N MET A 348 -21.72 6.62 22.15
CA MET A 348 -22.19 7.87 21.56
C MET A 348 -23.73 7.93 21.41
N LYS A 349 -24.35 6.81 20.98
CA LYS A 349 -25.80 6.74 20.87
C LYS A 349 -26.50 6.85 22.22
N ARG A 350 -25.91 6.29 23.26
CA ARG A 350 -26.40 6.39 24.63
C ARG A 350 -26.29 7.84 25.15
N ASP A 351 -25.14 8.48 24.94
CA ASP A 351 -24.92 9.87 25.35
C ASP A 351 -25.89 10.83 24.64
N ILE A 352 -26.11 10.64 23.31
CA ILE A 352 -27.10 11.41 22.54
C ILE A 352 -28.51 11.19 23.09
N SER A 353 -28.86 9.96 23.49
CA SER A 353 -30.15 9.65 24.07
C SER A 353 -30.36 10.31 25.42
N ASP A 354 -29.32 10.36 26.26
CA ASP A 354 -29.36 10.98 27.57
C ASP A 354 -29.45 12.51 27.48
N VAL A 355 -28.69 13.12 26.55
CA VAL A 355 -28.80 14.55 26.22
C VAL A 355 -30.20 14.89 25.69
N ARG A 356 -30.77 14.03 24.83
CA ARG A 356 -32.15 14.23 24.33
C ARG A 356 -33.20 14.11 25.44
N ARG A 357 -33.01 13.19 26.40
CA ARG A 357 -33.89 13.07 27.58
C ARG A 357 -33.81 14.31 28.46
N MET A 358 -32.60 14.79 28.76
CA MET A 358 -32.41 16.02 29.54
C MET A 358 -33.01 17.24 28.83
N LEU A 359 -32.90 17.36 27.55
CA LEU A 359 -33.52 18.41 26.74
C LEU A 359 -35.06 18.36 26.82
N LEU A 360 -35.63 17.16 26.75
CA LEU A 360 -37.09 16.97 26.86
C LEU A 360 -37.59 17.27 28.28
N GLU A 361 -36.82 16.97 29.33
CA GLU A 361 -37.13 17.32 30.72
C GLU A 361 -37.08 18.83 30.93
N VAL A 362 -36.10 19.52 30.36
CA VAL A 362 -36.01 20.98 30.39
C VAL A 362 -37.15 21.64 29.61
N MET A 363 -37.53 21.07 28.46
CA MET A 363 -38.63 21.59 27.62
C MET A 363 -40.04 21.29 28.18
N SER A 364 -40.19 20.26 29.01
CA SER A 364 -41.48 19.88 29.62
C SER A 364 -41.85 20.68 30.89
N GLY A 365 -40.99 21.61 31.32
CA GLY A 365 -41.36 22.64 32.31
C GLY A 365 -41.57 22.12 33.74
N ASN A 366 -41.09 20.95 34.09
CA ASN A 366 -41.22 20.43 35.46
C ASN A 366 -39.95 20.76 36.27
N SER A 367 -39.85 22.01 36.73
CA SER A 367 -38.82 22.47 37.62
C SER A 367 -39.18 22.10 39.05
N ALA A 368 -38.58 21.06 39.60
CA ALA A 368 -38.49 20.87 41.03
C ALA A 368 -37.24 21.58 41.54
N PRO A 369 -37.31 22.30 42.71
CA PRO A 369 -36.23 23.17 43.16
C PRO A 369 -35.06 22.37 43.73
N TYR A 370 -33.87 22.76 43.34
CA TYR A 370 -32.61 22.29 43.91
C TYR A 370 -32.47 22.76 45.37
N PRO A 371 -32.04 21.93 46.30
CA PRO A 371 -31.54 22.40 47.59
C PRO A 371 -30.09 22.91 47.45
N ALA A 372 -29.82 24.02 48.09
CA ALA A 372 -28.53 24.70 48.14
C ALA A 372 -27.48 23.89 48.91
N PRO A 373 -26.18 24.11 48.64
CA PRO A 373 -25.10 23.39 49.28
C PRO A 373 -24.75 24.00 50.63
N ASP A 374 -24.79 23.18 51.68
CA ASP A 374 -24.19 23.52 52.96
C ASP A 374 -22.72 23.12 52.99
N THR A 375 -21.93 24.11 53.27
CA THR A 375 -20.52 24.03 53.68
C THR A 375 -20.40 23.42 55.06
N HIS A 376 -19.56 22.38 55.25
CA HIS A 376 -18.63 22.25 56.39
C HIS A 376 -17.63 21.11 56.25
N THR A 377 -16.43 21.50 56.34
CA THR A 377 -15.12 20.99 56.81
C THR A 377 -15.04 19.62 57.48
N GLU A 378 -13.89 18.99 57.17
CA GLU A 378 -12.94 18.22 57.99
C GLU A 378 -12.94 16.69 58.00
N SER A 379 -11.72 16.23 57.68
CA SER A 379 -10.92 15.12 58.23
C SER A 379 -11.18 13.67 57.77
N ALA A 380 -10.13 13.13 57.20
CA ALA A 380 -9.80 11.70 57.08
C ALA A 380 -9.58 11.05 58.47
N PRO A 381 -9.42 9.72 58.68
CA PRO A 381 -8.74 8.75 57.82
C PRO A 381 -9.23 7.27 57.84
N VAL A 382 -8.69 6.51 56.91
CA VAL A 382 -8.14 5.10 57.00
C VAL A 382 -9.07 3.89 57.11
N ALA A 383 -8.78 2.95 56.21
CA ALA A 383 -8.72 1.48 56.27
C ALA A 383 -9.98 0.62 56.10
N GLY A 384 -9.89 -0.21 55.07
CA GLY A 384 -9.93 -1.64 55.34
C GLY A 384 -11.16 -2.42 54.90
N TYR A 385 -10.88 -3.47 54.11
CA TYR A 385 -11.55 -4.78 54.02
C TYR A 385 -12.72 -4.98 53.04
N LEU A 386 -12.42 -5.77 52.03
CA LEU A 386 -13.27 -6.84 51.49
C LEU A 386 -13.55 -7.89 52.58
N PRO A 387 -14.48 -8.84 52.49
CA PRO A 387 -15.12 -9.46 51.30
C PRO A 387 -16.59 -9.94 51.53
N SER A 388 -17.11 -10.69 50.55
CA SER A 388 -17.99 -11.86 50.70
C SER A 388 -19.48 -11.74 50.42
N SER A 389 -19.86 -12.40 49.30
CA SER A 389 -20.88 -13.45 49.12
C SER A 389 -22.16 -13.47 50.00
N GLY A 390 -23.26 -13.72 49.34
CA GLY A 390 -24.50 -14.28 49.91
C GLY A 390 -25.73 -13.84 49.10
N HIS A 391 -26.28 -14.57 48.26
CA HIS A 391 -27.28 -15.66 48.35
C HIS A 391 -28.65 -15.22 48.91
N TYR A 392 -29.66 -15.79 48.21
CA TYR A 392 -31.13 -15.99 48.53
C TYR A 392 -32.08 -14.84 48.21
N SER A 393 -33.31 -15.04 47.70
CA SER A 393 -34.24 -16.16 47.45
C SER A 393 -35.39 -15.64 46.56
N ARG A 394 -35.81 -16.33 45.58
CA ARG A 394 -36.98 -17.15 45.35
C ARG A 394 -38.32 -16.71 46.00
N HIS A 395 -39.32 -16.41 45.18
CA HIS A 395 -40.74 -16.78 45.27
C HIS A 395 -41.35 -16.80 43.85
N GLU A 396 -41.73 -17.84 43.41
CA GLU A 396 -42.84 -18.69 43.11
C GLU A 396 -44.17 -17.98 42.79
N ALA A 397 -44.71 -18.29 41.59
CA ALA A 397 -45.92 -19.06 41.32
C ALA A 397 -46.22 -19.03 39.84
N GLN A 398 -46.24 -20.20 39.19
CA GLN A 398 -47.37 -21.04 38.70
C GLN A 398 -48.27 -20.32 37.69
N ASP A 399 -48.64 -20.82 36.53
CA ASP A 399 -48.79 -22.11 35.82
C ASP A 399 -48.98 -21.81 34.31
N ALA A 400 -48.65 -22.56 33.33
CA ALA A 400 -49.23 -23.71 32.74
C ALA A 400 -48.65 -23.99 31.36
N ILE A 401 -48.25 -25.28 31.14
CA ILE A 401 -48.43 -26.14 29.97
C ILE A 401 -47.93 -25.62 28.62
N GLY A 402 -46.81 -26.03 28.04
CA GLY A 402 -46.58 -27.34 27.41
C GLY A 402 -46.28 -27.14 25.93
N GLU A 403 -45.07 -27.44 25.50
CA GLU A 403 -44.74 -28.28 24.33
C GLU A 403 -43.24 -28.19 24.04
N GLU A 404 -42.60 -29.34 24.12
CA GLU A 404 -41.21 -29.58 23.72
C GLU A 404 -41.08 -29.41 22.20
N VAL A 405 -40.12 -28.59 21.75
CA VAL A 405 -39.58 -28.67 20.40
C VAL A 405 -38.06 -28.63 20.48
N PHE A 406 -37.48 -29.67 19.96
CA PHE A 406 -36.06 -29.97 19.82
C PHE A 406 -35.22 -28.80 19.30
N ASP A 407 -34.10 -28.52 19.97
CA ASP A 407 -33.01 -27.65 19.54
C ASP A 407 -32.21 -28.37 18.45
N GLU A 408 -32.28 -27.86 17.21
CA GLU A 408 -31.28 -28.12 16.17
C GLU A 408 -30.26 -26.96 16.14
N PRO A 409 -28.97 -27.22 15.86
CA PRO A 409 -27.94 -26.19 15.92
C PRO A 409 -28.10 -25.17 14.79
N SER A 410 -28.26 -23.90 15.15
CA SER A 410 -28.44 -22.75 14.28
C SER A 410 -27.26 -22.56 13.33
N ARG A 411 -27.53 -22.72 12.02
CA ARG A 411 -26.67 -22.24 10.94
C ARG A 411 -26.56 -20.70 11.00
N PRO A 412 -25.41 -20.10 10.65
CA PRO A 412 -25.29 -18.64 10.57
C PRO A 412 -26.26 -18.10 9.51
N LEU A 413 -27.17 -17.24 9.95
CA LEU A 413 -28.20 -16.59 9.13
C LEU A 413 -27.52 -15.80 7.99
N SER A 414 -27.92 -16.05 6.76
CA SER A 414 -27.51 -15.30 5.57
C SER A 414 -27.96 -13.83 5.68
N LYS A 415 -27.26 -12.92 4.98
CA LYS A 415 -27.67 -11.50 4.90
C LYS A 415 -29.11 -11.34 4.40
N GLU A 416 -29.56 -12.26 3.56
CA GLU A 416 -30.92 -12.29 3.00
C GLU A 416 -31.95 -12.70 4.06
N ASP A 417 -31.63 -13.67 4.92
CA ASP A 417 -32.47 -14.11 6.02
C ASP A 417 -32.67 -13.01 7.07
N MET A 418 -31.60 -12.27 7.41
CA MET A 418 -31.69 -11.12 8.32
C MET A 418 -32.52 -9.97 7.73
N GLN A 419 -32.41 -9.71 6.42
CA GLN A 419 -33.25 -8.72 5.75
C GLN A 419 -34.70 -9.14 5.69
N ARG A 420 -34.95 -10.42 5.43
CA ARG A 420 -36.29 -11.01 5.43
C ARG A 420 -36.96 -10.85 6.79
N GLU A 421 -36.27 -11.20 7.84
CA GLU A 421 -36.74 -11.08 9.22
C GLU A 421 -37.03 -9.65 9.65
N SER A 422 -36.18 -8.72 9.27
CA SER A 422 -36.35 -7.28 9.50
C SER A 422 -37.60 -6.72 8.81
N ILE A 423 -37.85 -7.11 7.57
CA ILE A 423 -39.02 -6.67 6.78
C ILE A 423 -40.29 -7.26 7.37
N ILE A 424 -40.31 -8.56 7.74
CA ILE A 424 -41.46 -9.22 8.37
C ILE A 424 -41.80 -8.57 9.70
N LYS A 425 -40.81 -8.26 10.53
CA LYS A 425 -40.97 -7.62 11.82
C LYS A 425 -41.54 -6.20 11.70
N ALA A 426 -41.08 -5.43 10.72
CA ALA A 426 -41.61 -4.09 10.44
C ALA A 426 -43.05 -4.14 9.88
N LEU A 427 -43.37 -5.11 8.99
CA LEU A 427 -44.74 -5.31 8.50
C LEU A 427 -45.72 -5.67 9.61
N ARG A 428 -45.34 -6.56 10.53
CA ARG A 428 -46.17 -6.93 11.68
C ARG A 428 -46.43 -5.75 12.61
N ARG A 429 -45.43 -4.90 12.86
CA ARG A 429 -45.58 -3.69 13.69
C ARG A 429 -46.52 -2.66 13.08
N ASN A 430 -46.50 -2.51 11.76
CA ASN A 430 -47.31 -1.54 11.03
C ASN A 430 -48.65 -2.13 10.53
N GLY A 431 -49.07 -3.34 10.99
CA GLY A 431 -50.35 -3.97 10.63
C GLY A 431 -50.49 -4.17 9.13
N GLY A 432 -49.43 -4.52 8.41
CA GLY A 432 -49.44 -4.76 6.96
C GLY A 432 -49.42 -3.52 6.10
N LYS A 433 -49.40 -2.30 6.66
CA LYS A 433 -49.39 -1.03 5.90
C LYS A 433 -48.05 -0.77 5.26
N ARG A 434 -47.90 -1.07 3.98
CA ARG A 434 -46.65 -0.98 3.20
C ARG A 434 -46.02 0.41 3.19
N LYS A 435 -46.83 1.46 3.20
CA LYS A 435 -46.34 2.85 3.19
C LYS A 435 -45.66 3.26 4.51
N GLU A 436 -46.20 2.81 5.65
CA GLU A 436 -45.66 3.06 6.98
C GLU A 436 -44.41 2.19 7.23
N THR A 437 -44.42 0.94 6.77
CA THR A 437 -43.29 0.03 6.80
C THR A 437 -42.11 0.53 5.97
N ALA A 438 -42.37 1.09 4.78
CA ALA A 438 -41.33 1.68 3.96
C ALA A 438 -40.66 2.88 4.62
N LYS A 439 -41.42 3.71 5.33
CA LYS A 439 -40.88 4.83 6.14
C LYS A 439 -40.05 4.34 7.32
N GLU A 440 -40.51 3.32 8.05
CA GLU A 440 -39.79 2.75 9.18
C GLU A 440 -38.44 2.14 8.75
N LEU A 441 -38.39 1.50 7.59
CA LEU A 441 -37.19 0.88 7.03
C LEU A 441 -36.33 1.84 6.18
N PHE A 442 -36.64 3.14 6.16
CA PHE A 442 -35.92 4.18 5.40
C PHE A 442 -35.74 3.86 3.93
N MET A 443 -36.75 3.26 3.29
CA MET A 443 -36.75 2.92 1.88
C MET A 443 -38.00 3.41 1.14
N SER A 444 -37.91 3.50 -0.21
CA SER A 444 -39.07 3.87 -1.02
C SER A 444 -40.08 2.72 -1.07
N GLU A 445 -41.39 3.03 -1.23
CA GLU A 445 -42.46 2.04 -1.39
C GLU A 445 -42.18 1.06 -2.57
N ARG A 446 -41.59 1.60 -3.65
CA ARG A 446 -41.21 0.79 -4.82
C ARG A 446 -40.08 -0.18 -4.51
N THR A 447 -39.11 0.22 -3.68
CA THR A 447 -37.99 -0.63 -3.22
C THR A 447 -38.50 -1.72 -2.29
N LEU A 448 -39.42 -1.40 -1.37
CA LEU A 448 -40.05 -2.38 -0.48
C LEU A 448 -40.83 -3.42 -1.28
N TYR A 449 -41.62 -2.97 -2.28
CA TYR A 449 -42.40 -3.87 -3.14
C TYR A 449 -41.51 -4.86 -3.91
N ARG A 450 -40.40 -4.37 -4.47
CA ARG A 450 -39.42 -5.21 -5.17
C ARG A 450 -38.82 -6.27 -4.22
N LYS A 451 -38.41 -5.83 -3.01
CA LYS A 451 -37.83 -6.75 -2.00
C LYS A 451 -38.83 -7.77 -1.47
N LEU A 452 -40.10 -7.43 -1.28
CA LEU A 452 -41.14 -8.36 -0.90
C LEU A 452 -41.30 -9.47 -1.94
N LYS A 453 -41.25 -9.08 -3.24
CA LYS A 453 -41.34 -10.04 -4.35
C LYS A 453 -40.08 -10.90 -4.48
N GLU A 454 -38.86 -10.31 -4.27
CA GLU A 454 -37.60 -11.04 -4.28
C GLU A 454 -37.47 -12.05 -3.15
N LEU A 455 -38.02 -11.74 -1.97
CA LEU A 455 -37.97 -12.59 -0.77
C LEU A 455 -39.17 -13.50 -0.59
N GLY A 456 -40.14 -13.51 -1.53
CA GLY A 456 -41.31 -14.34 -1.50
C GLY A 456 -42.26 -14.10 -0.31
N ILE A 457 -42.39 -12.82 0.12
CA ILE A 457 -43.25 -12.42 1.25
C ILE A 457 -44.51 -11.76 0.64
N ASP A 458 -45.39 -12.56 0.06
CA ASP A 458 -46.55 -12.01 -0.65
C ASP A 458 -47.83 -11.84 0.20
N GLU A 459 -47.93 -12.44 1.40
CA GLU A 459 -49.12 -12.32 2.28
C GLU A 459 -48.71 -12.28 3.77
N ILE A 460 -48.84 -11.11 4.39
CA ILE A 460 -49.06 -10.93 5.82
C ILE A 460 -50.07 -9.80 5.98
#